data_d82b45f1f7e107622f13261d6f976692
#
_entry.id   d82b45f1f7e107622f13261d6f976692
#
_cell.length_a   1.000
_cell.length_b   1.000
_cell.length_c   1.000
_cell.angle_alpha   90.00
_cell.angle_beta   90.00
_cell.angle_gamma   90.00
#
_symmetry.space_group_name_H-M   'P 1'
#
loop_
_entity.id
_entity.type
_entity.pdbx_description
1 polymer ?
#
loop_
_entity_poly.entity_id
_entity_poly.type
_entity_poly.pdbx_seq_one_letter_code
_entity_poly.pdbx_strand_id
1 'polypeptide(L)'
;MTGVNNLKRDSLFKGTFILSVSLILTKIIGLIYIIPYYKIVGGKNNMILINYAYNYYVLLLELSSAGIPLAISKLISKYNEEKNYNKSKMIAKIGAILLLVLGILGFVIFIFGAESLAEHTIATVNVPLRYSVKDLELVIQTLSLAVPFAMLSAGLRGIFQGHEIMLPSAISQFFEQFIRILFMMLGTYIVMNITSGNVVYANAIATFAASVGAIVAVLILFYYYLKYKKHLFYHDDDINEKQKSFENGSVLGILKEIFSVSIPFVIVSSFFALLSLIDQNTLLQAMDTIGKAQIGEDEFNIYNNYINKLVMISVAIAPAFTGAFLPAVTRLYVKRNNNELSTQINKVTLSLLMIVLPSLFGMYILTKPLYVSFYEYDLDGFRLMKIYLPLALVYAVYGLTSIIMQAIEKQKLNIYIIILGALFKYFLNKQFIYKFETAGAIYCSVFVYIIMIFLNVVIIHNEIHLKLLEFIKNFIKILVTCIVMSFVTFVIYEGLVLILDVSKKFDSLLIIIICSIPAVISYFSLLIKIKFTDYLFSRKVTLTTLLRRR
;
A
#
# COMPACT_ATOMS: atom_id res chain seq x y z
N MET A 1 -12.16 38.90 11.91
CA MET A 1 -12.58 37.82 10.96
C MET A 1 -11.54 37.46 9.89
N THR A 2 -10.48 38.19 9.69
CA THR A 2 -9.46 37.95 8.65
C THR A 2 -8.33 36.98 9.04
N GLY A 3 -8.16 36.65 10.33
CA GLY A 3 -7.07 35.76 10.78
C GLY A 3 -7.33 34.27 10.68
N VAL A 4 -8.61 33.84 10.66
CA VAL A 4 -8.99 32.41 10.69
C VAL A 4 -8.87 31.76 9.30
N ASN A 5 -9.14 32.52 8.22
CA ASN A 5 -9.03 32.00 6.85
C ASN A 5 -7.58 31.83 6.36
N ASN A 6 -6.64 32.63 6.85
CA ASN A 6 -5.23 32.48 6.54
C ASN A 6 -4.58 31.30 7.26
N LEU A 7 -5.01 30.99 8.48
CA LEU A 7 -4.57 29.81 9.24
C LEU A 7 -5.06 28.49 8.62
N LYS A 8 -6.24 28.47 7.95
CA LYS A 8 -6.75 27.26 7.28
C LYS A 8 -5.93 26.86 6.06
N ARG A 9 -5.55 27.81 5.21
CA ARG A 9 -4.82 27.51 3.95
C ARG A 9 -3.38 27.09 4.18
N ASP A 10 -2.67 27.71 5.12
CA ASP A 10 -1.32 27.32 5.55
C ASP A 10 -1.32 26.03 6.38
N SER A 11 -2.38 25.77 7.15
CA SER A 11 -2.53 24.54 7.95
C SER A 11 -2.77 23.31 7.07
N LEU A 12 -3.50 23.45 5.95
CA LEU A 12 -3.82 22.33 5.03
C LEU A 12 -2.57 21.81 4.35
N PHE A 13 -1.73 22.70 3.81
CA PHE A 13 -0.45 22.32 3.18
C PHE A 13 0.53 21.72 4.20
N LYS A 14 0.66 22.33 5.38
CA LYS A 14 1.45 21.79 6.50
C LYS A 14 0.90 20.44 6.99
N GLY A 15 -0.41 20.33 7.14
CA GLY A 15 -1.06 19.09 7.59
C GLY A 15 -0.86 17.94 6.61
N THR A 16 -1.06 18.17 5.32
CA THR A 16 -0.83 17.17 4.26
C THR A 16 0.65 16.77 4.19
N PHE A 17 1.57 17.73 4.33
CA PHE A 17 3.01 17.43 4.39
C PHE A 17 3.38 16.59 5.62
N ILE A 18 2.87 16.93 6.80
CA ILE A 18 3.09 16.16 8.03
C ILE A 18 2.55 14.74 7.90
N LEU A 19 1.35 14.57 7.33
CA LEU A 19 0.78 13.26 7.08
C LEU A 19 1.64 12.44 6.11
N SER A 20 2.10 13.04 5.03
CA SER A 20 2.97 12.37 4.04
C SER A 20 4.31 11.94 4.66
N VAL A 21 4.94 12.82 5.43
CA VAL A 21 6.19 12.50 6.15
C VAL A 21 5.94 11.38 7.17
N SER A 22 4.85 11.43 7.93
CA SER A 22 4.48 10.37 8.88
C SER A 22 4.30 9.03 8.18
N LEU A 23 3.60 8.98 7.03
CA LEU A 23 3.42 7.77 6.23
C LEU A 23 4.75 7.20 5.72
N ILE A 24 5.67 8.05 5.29
CA ILE A 24 7.01 7.62 4.85
C ILE A 24 7.80 7.07 6.03
N LEU A 25 7.80 7.77 7.16
CA LEU A 25 8.49 7.31 8.37
C LEU A 25 7.94 5.98 8.88
N THR A 26 6.61 5.79 8.89
CA THR A 26 5.99 4.51 9.29
C THR A 26 6.40 3.36 8.38
N LYS A 27 6.54 3.60 7.07
CA LYS A 27 7.03 2.60 6.11
C LYS A 27 8.51 2.27 6.31
N ILE A 28 9.35 3.28 6.55
CA ILE A 28 10.79 3.08 6.83
C ILE A 28 10.97 2.28 8.14
N ILE A 29 10.28 2.68 9.22
CA ILE A 29 10.31 1.94 10.48
C ILE A 29 9.78 0.51 10.27
N GLY A 30 8.70 0.38 9.46
CA GLY A 30 8.11 -0.90 9.05
C GLY A 30 9.02 -1.78 8.19
N LEU A 31 10.13 -1.26 7.66
CA LEU A 31 11.17 -2.04 6.99
C LEU A 31 12.32 -2.39 7.93
N ILE A 32 12.81 -1.40 8.68
CA ILE A 32 14.02 -1.56 9.53
C ILE A 32 13.82 -2.64 10.60
N TYR A 33 12.61 -2.78 11.18
CA TYR A 33 12.37 -3.77 12.23
C TYR A 33 12.55 -5.23 11.77
N ILE A 34 12.44 -5.49 10.46
CA ILE A 34 12.54 -6.84 9.92
C ILE A 34 13.89 -7.47 10.26
N ILE A 35 14.97 -6.67 10.20
CA ILE A 35 16.33 -7.14 10.45
C ILE A 35 16.48 -7.73 11.86
N PRO A 36 16.19 -6.98 12.96
CA PRO A 36 16.29 -7.55 14.30
C PRO A 36 15.22 -8.62 14.56
N TYR A 37 14.00 -8.46 14.05
CA TYR A 37 12.95 -9.46 14.23
C TYR A 37 13.34 -10.82 13.62
N TYR A 38 13.88 -10.83 12.40
CA TYR A 38 14.39 -12.01 11.73
C TYR A 38 15.40 -12.79 12.59
N LYS A 39 16.34 -12.06 13.25
CA LYS A 39 17.33 -12.65 14.14
C LYS A 39 16.69 -13.24 15.41
N ILE A 40 15.74 -12.52 16.02
CA ILE A 40 15.08 -12.96 17.26
C ILE A 40 14.29 -14.25 17.04
N VAL A 41 13.54 -14.34 15.94
CA VAL A 41 12.69 -15.51 15.65
C VAL A 41 13.51 -16.71 15.14
N GLY A 42 14.78 -16.51 14.73
CA GLY A 42 15.65 -17.61 14.28
C GLY A 42 15.52 -17.96 12.81
N GLY A 43 15.25 -16.94 11.95
CA GLY A 43 15.36 -17.09 10.50
C GLY A 43 14.02 -17.12 9.74
N LYS A 44 14.13 -17.26 8.41
CA LYS A 44 13.02 -17.10 7.46
C LYS A 44 11.86 -18.06 7.71
N ASN A 45 12.16 -19.28 8.02
CA ASN A 45 11.19 -20.36 8.14
C ASN A 45 10.27 -20.20 9.35
N ASN A 46 10.71 -19.47 10.36
CA ASN A 46 9.96 -19.24 11.59
C ASN A 46 8.97 -18.05 11.49
N MET A 47 8.96 -17.34 10.36
CA MET A 47 8.04 -16.20 10.11
C MET A 47 6.80 -16.56 9.29
N ILE A 48 6.66 -17.81 8.87
CA ILE A 48 5.63 -18.20 7.89
C ILE A 48 4.21 -18.12 8.48
N LEU A 49 4.05 -18.43 9.77
CA LEU A 49 2.75 -18.35 10.46
C LEU A 49 2.20 -16.91 10.47
N ILE A 50 3.08 -15.92 10.74
CA ILE A 50 2.67 -14.51 10.65
C ILE A 50 2.21 -14.19 9.23
N ASN A 51 2.92 -14.66 8.22
CA ASN A 51 2.60 -14.36 6.83
C ASN A 51 1.21 -14.88 6.45
N TYR A 52 0.91 -16.12 6.77
CA TYR A 52 -0.41 -16.73 6.51
C TYR A 52 -1.54 -15.98 7.21
N ALA A 53 -1.41 -15.75 8.52
CA ALA A 53 -2.41 -15.02 9.28
C ALA A 53 -2.58 -13.56 8.79
N TYR A 54 -1.47 -12.91 8.44
CA TYR A 54 -1.47 -11.51 8.05
C TYR A 54 -2.15 -11.25 6.69
N ASN A 55 -2.08 -12.20 5.75
CA ASN A 55 -2.77 -12.08 4.46
C ASN A 55 -4.30 -12.01 4.63
N TYR A 56 -4.89 -12.82 5.50
CA TYR A 56 -6.32 -12.73 5.84
C TYR A 56 -6.66 -11.39 6.50
N TYR A 57 -5.83 -10.97 7.44
CA TYR A 57 -6.02 -9.70 8.15
C TYR A 57 -5.93 -8.48 7.23
N VAL A 58 -4.96 -8.44 6.32
CA VAL A 58 -4.80 -7.35 5.36
C VAL A 58 -6.00 -7.26 4.44
N LEU A 59 -6.52 -8.37 3.93
CA LEU A 59 -7.75 -8.33 3.11
C LEU A 59 -8.91 -7.69 3.88
N LEU A 60 -9.14 -8.11 5.11
CA LEU A 60 -10.22 -7.58 5.93
C LEU A 60 -10.01 -6.09 6.26
N LEU A 61 -8.77 -5.68 6.52
CA LEU A 61 -8.43 -4.28 6.70
C LEU A 61 -8.69 -3.46 5.42
N GLU A 62 -8.28 -3.92 4.26
CA GLU A 62 -8.48 -3.21 3.00
C GLU A 62 -9.97 -3.08 2.66
N LEU A 63 -10.77 -4.12 2.91
CA LEU A 63 -12.22 -4.07 2.75
C LEU A 63 -12.87 -2.97 3.60
N SER A 64 -12.37 -2.70 4.78
CA SER A 64 -13.00 -1.82 5.77
C SER A 64 -12.27 -0.52 6.03
N SER A 65 -10.94 -0.48 5.93
CA SER A 65 -10.14 0.70 6.32
C SER A 65 -9.74 1.59 5.16
N ALA A 66 -9.66 1.09 3.93
CA ALA A 66 -9.28 1.90 2.79
C ALA A 66 -10.46 2.70 2.20
N GLY A 67 -11.61 2.06 1.98
CA GLY A 67 -12.73 2.69 1.29
C GLY A 67 -13.66 3.50 2.18
N ILE A 68 -14.09 2.94 3.32
CA ILE A 68 -15.09 3.58 4.20
C ILE A 68 -14.57 4.86 4.85
N PRO A 69 -13.33 4.91 5.41
CA PRO A 69 -12.79 6.16 5.95
C PRO A 69 -12.64 7.28 4.91
N LEU A 70 -12.25 6.93 3.68
CA LEU A 70 -12.19 7.90 2.58
C LEU A 70 -13.58 8.43 2.20
N ALA A 71 -14.59 7.56 2.19
CA ALA A 71 -15.97 7.96 1.96
C ALA A 71 -16.48 8.90 3.06
N ILE A 72 -16.23 8.57 4.34
CA ILE A 72 -16.56 9.43 5.49
C ILE A 72 -15.89 10.80 5.34
N SER A 73 -14.58 10.82 5.05
CA SER A 73 -13.82 12.06 4.84
C SER A 73 -14.40 12.91 3.72
N LYS A 74 -14.69 12.30 2.56
CA LYS A 74 -15.27 12.99 1.40
C LYS A 74 -16.65 13.58 1.69
N LEU A 75 -17.51 12.81 2.36
CA LEU A 75 -18.87 13.24 2.67
C LEU A 75 -18.89 14.34 3.74
N ILE A 76 -18.04 14.23 4.78
CA ILE A 76 -17.89 15.30 5.79
C ILE A 76 -17.43 16.59 5.13
N SER A 77 -16.37 16.54 4.29
CA SER A 77 -15.88 17.72 3.57
C SER A 77 -16.97 18.33 2.69
N LYS A 78 -17.70 17.50 1.93
CA LYS A 78 -18.83 17.95 1.07
C LYS A 78 -19.87 18.70 1.88
N TYR A 79 -20.39 18.09 2.96
CA TYR A 79 -21.48 18.72 3.73
C TYR A 79 -21.02 19.91 4.57
N ASN A 80 -19.73 19.99 4.94
CA ASN A 80 -19.17 21.19 5.54
C ASN A 80 -19.08 22.34 4.53
N GLU A 81 -18.76 22.10 3.26
CA GLU A 81 -18.79 23.11 2.20
C GLU A 81 -20.22 23.59 1.91
N GLU A 82 -21.19 22.66 1.94
CA GLU A 82 -22.62 22.95 1.81
C GLU A 82 -23.22 23.61 3.07
N LYS A 83 -22.40 23.85 4.12
CA LYS A 83 -22.83 24.39 5.44
C LYS A 83 -23.88 23.52 6.15
N ASN A 84 -24.01 22.26 5.79
CA ASN A 84 -24.90 21.29 6.43
C ASN A 84 -24.17 20.52 7.54
N TYR A 85 -23.80 21.22 8.61
CA TYR A 85 -23.02 20.68 9.72
C TYR A 85 -23.74 19.55 10.48
N ASN A 86 -25.07 19.57 10.54
CA ASN A 86 -25.87 18.52 11.17
C ASN A 86 -25.68 17.18 10.43
N LYS A 87 -25.75 17.19 9.10
CA LYS A 87 -25.53 15.98 8.29
C LYS A 87 -24.08 15.51 8.36
N SER A 88 -23.12 16.44 8.35
CA SER A 88 -21.69 16.13 8.58
C SER A 88 -21.46 15.41 9.91
N LYS A 89 -22.08 15.91 11.01
CA LYS A 89 -22.02 15.29 12.35
C LYS A 89 -22.67 13.89 12.37
N MET A 90 -23.79 13.73 11.69
CA MET A 90 -24.46 12.42 11.58
C MET A 90 -23.58 11.42 10.82
N ILE A 91 -22.95 11.82 9.70
CA ILE A 91 -22.03 10.99 8.92
C ILE A 91 -20.84 10.56 9.78
N ALA A 92 -20.23 11.48 10.55
CA ALA A 92 -19.13 11.18 11.45
C ALA A 92 -19.55 10.14 12.51
N LYS A 93 -20.72 10.30 13.14
CA LYS A 93 -21.21 9.38 14.16
C LYS A 93 -21.58 8.01 13.58
N ILE A 94 -22.36 7.98 12.50
CA ILE A 94 -22.82 6.74 11.85
C ILE A 94 -21.63 6.00 11.25
N GLY A 95 -20.69 6.71 10.62
CA GLY A 95 -19.49 6.12 10.05
C GLY A 95 -18.56 5.49 11.09
N ALA A 96 -18.37 6.13 12.25
CA ALA A 96 -17.60 5.57 13.35
C ALA A 96 -18.27 4.30 13.94
N ILE A 97 -19.61 4.34 14.14
CA ILE A 97 -20.37 3.18 14.61
C ILE A 97 -20.32 2.04 13.59
N LEU A 98 -20.50 2.36 12.30
CA LEU A 98 -20.43 1.36 11.22
C LEU A 98 -19.09 0.62 11.24
N LEU A 99 -17.96 1.35 11.33
CA LEU A 99 -16.63 0.74 11.37
C LEU A 99 -16.39 -0.05 12.66
N LEU A 100 -16.91 0.39 13.80
CA LEU A 100 -16.86 -0.39 15.03
C LEU A 100 -17.65 -1.70 14.89
N VAL A 101 -18.86 -1.65 14.35
CA VAL A 101 -19.69 -2.85 14.11
C VAL A 101 -19.00 -3.80 13.14
N LEU A 102 -18.49 -3.30 12.02
CA LEU A 102 -17.73 -4.12 11.07
C LEU A 102 -16.46 -4.70 11.71
N GLY A 103 -15.81 -3.94 12.59
CA GLY A 103 -14.66 -4.39 13.37
C GLY A 103 -14.99 -5.54 14.30
N ILE A 104 -16.11 -5.45 15.02
CA ILE A 104 -16.61 -6.52 15.91
C ILE A 104 -17.01 -7.74 15.07
N LEU A 105 -17.70 -7.55 13.94
CA LEU A 105 -18.05 -8.67 13.04
C LEU A 105 -16.79 -9.35 12.51
N GLY A 106 -15.79 -8.57 12.08
CA GLY A 106 -14.50 -9.12 11.65
C GLY A 106 -13.79 -9.90 12.76
N PHE A 107 -13.78 -9.39 14.00
CA PHE A 107 -13.25 -10.09 15.15
C PHE A 107 -13.97 -11.45 15.37
N VAL A 108 -15.30 -11.46 15.34
CA VAL A 108 -16.10 -12.67 15.49
C VAL A 108 -15.80 -13.68 14.38
N ILE A 109 -15.72 -13.23 13.12
CA ILE A 109 -15.37 -14.09 11.98
C ILE A 109 -13.98 -14.70 12.15
N PHE A 110 -13.00 -13.92 12.62
CA PHE A 110 -11.63 -14.42 12.79
C PHE A 110 -11.49 -15.35 13.98
N ILE A 111 -12.18 -15.09 15.11
CA ILE A 111 -12.03 -15.93 16.29
C ILE A 111 -12.72 -17.30 16.11
N PHE A 112 -13.91 -17.32 15.53
CA PHE A 112 -14.68 -18.56 15.31
C PHE A 112 -14.35 -19.23 13.97
N GLY A 113 -13.86 -18.50 12.99
CA GLY A 113 -13.43 -18.99 11.68
C GLY A 113 -11.94 -19.35 11.60
N ALA A 114 -11.17 -19.14 12.67
CA ALA A 114 -9.71 -19.31 12.65
C ALA A 114 -9.29 -20.74 12.27
N GLU A 115 -9.95 -21.74 12.81
CA GLU A 115 -9.72 -23.16 12.51
C GLU A 115 -9.96 -23.43 11.01
N SER A 116 -11.12 -23.05 10.49
CA SER A 116 -11.46 -23.23 9.06
C SER A 116 -10.50 -22.50 8.12
N LEU A 117 -10.06 -21.29 8.47
CA LEU A 117 -9.07 -20.54 7.70
C LEU A 117 -7.69 -21.21 7.72
N ALA A 118 -7.30 -21.76 8.88
CA ALA A 118 -6.05 -22.49 9.04
C ALA A 118 -6.10 -23.83 8.29
N GLU A 119 -7.19 -24.57 8.38
CA GLU A 119 -7.41 -25.79 7.61
C GLU A 119 -7.36 -25.54 6.12
N HIS A 120 -8.03 -24.49 5.65
CA HIS A 120 -8.02 -24.13 4.22
C HIS A 120 -6.61 -23.79 3.71
N THR A 121 -5.72 -23.29 4.57
CA THR A 121 -4.34 -22.99 4.21
C THR A 121 -3.43 -24.21 4.30
N ILE A 122 -3.53 -25.00 5.37
CA ILE A 122 -2.54 -26.03 5.72
C ILE A 122 -3.03 -27.44 5.36
N ALA A 123 -4.28 -27.80 5.70
CA ALA A 123 -4.78 -29.17 5.55
C ALA A 123 -5.09 -29.57 4.10
N THR A 124 -5.04 -28.63 3.14
CA THR A 124 -5.24 -28.90 1.71
C THR A 124 -4.02 -29.52 1.03
N VAL A 125 -2.92 -29.71 1.77
CA VAL A 125 -1.64 -30.26 1.30
C VAL A 125 -1.47 -31.67 1.88
N ASN A 126 -1.08 -32.63 1.03
CA ASN A 126 -0.93 -34.04 1.43
C ASN A 126 0.38 -34.33 2.18
N VAL A 127 1.32 -33.39 2.18
CA VAL A 127 2.60 -33.51 2.87
C VAL A 127 2.56 -32.68 4.16
N PRO A 128 3.06 -33.18 5.29
CA PRO A 128 3.12 -32.41 6.53
C PRO A 128 3.98 -31.15 6.35
N LEU A 129 3.33 -30.00 6.48
CA LEU A 129 4.00 -28.70 6.52
C LEU A 129 4.68 -28.51 7.88
N ARG A 130 5.53 -27.50 7.99
CA ARG A 130 6.32 -27.17 9.20
C ARG A 130 5.45 -26.93 10.43
N TYR A 131 4.26 -26.37 10.26
CA TYR A 131 3.34 -26.00 11.32
C TYR A 131 1.98 -26.67 11.15
N SER A 132 1.34 -26.96 12.26
CA SER A 132 0.01 -27.57 12.30
C SER A 132 -1.11 -26.53 12.10
N VAL A 133 -2.32 -27.03 11.82
CA VAL A 133 -3.54 -26.20 11.79
C VAL A 133 -3.72 -25.44 13.10
N LYS A 134 -3.51 -26.08 14.25
CA LYS A 134 -3.63 -25.45 15.58
C LYS A 134 -2.63 -24.32 15.81
N ASP A 135 -1.44 -24.43 15.24
CA ASP A 135 -0.42 -23.38 15.34
C ASP A 135 -0.85 -22.11 14.58
N LEU A 136 -1.39 -22.29 13.37
CA LEU A 136 -1.88 -21.16 12.57
C LEU A 136 -3.19 -20.59 13.15
N GLU A 137 -4.08 -21.45 13.64
CA GLU A 137 -5.31 -21.06 14.33
C GLU A 137 -5.01 -20.09 15.48
N LEU A 138 -4.07 -20.45 16.37
CA LEU A 138 -3.67 -19.60 17.49
C LEU A 138 -3.19 -18.23 17.02
N VAL A 139 -2.40 -18.16 15.95
CA VAL A 139 -1.87 -16.89 15.42
C VAL A 139 -2.98 -16.04 14.79
N ILE A 140 -3.96 -16.66 14.10
CA ILE A 140 -5.14 -15.96 13.57
C ILE A 140 -6.01 -15.43 14.71
N GLN A 141 -6.26 -16.22 15.75
CA GLN A 141 -7.05 -15.82 16.92
C GLN A 141 -6.42 -14.63 17.66
N THR A 142 -5.11 -14.65 17.87
CA THR A 142 -4.41 -13.52 18.51
C THR A 142 -4.44 -12.25 17.66
N LEU A 143 -4.36 -12.38 16.34
CA LEU A 143 -4.45 -11.25 15.41
C LEU A 143 -5.87 -10.67 15.33
N SER A 144 -6.91 -11.47 15.56
CA SER A 144 -8.31 -11.04 15.50
C SER A 144 -8.62 -9.85 16.42
N LEU A 145 -7.95 -9.77 17.57
CA LEU A 145 -8.11 -8.68 18.54
C LEU A 145 -7.71 -7.30 17.97
N ALA A 146 -6.88 -7.26 16.93
CA ALA A 146 -6.50 -6.00 16.28
C ALA A 146 -7.64 -5.40 15.44
N VAL A 147 -8.54 -6.24 14.91
CA VAL A 147 -9.53 -5.83 13.90
C VAL A 147 -10.44 -4.69 14.36
N PRO A 148 -11.14 -4.78 15.51
CA PRO A 148 -12.08 -3.73 15.93
C PRO A 148 -11.37 -2.40 16.20
N PHE A 149 -10.18 -2.42 16.78
CA PHE A 149 -9.42 -1.20 17.08
C PHE A 149 -8.83 -0.57 15.81
N ALA A 150 -8.34 -1.38 14.89
CA ALA A 150 -7.83 -0.89 13.61
C ALA A 150 -8.93 -0.23 12.77
N MET A 151 -10.11 -0.84 12.69
CA MET A 151 -11.27 -0.26 11.99
C MET A 151 -11.76 1.02 12.66
N LEU A 152 -11.87 1.05 13.98
CA LEU A 152 -12.27 2.25 14.71
C LEU A 152 -11.26 3.39 14.52
N SER A 153 -9.96 3.10 14.58
CA SER A 153 -8.91 4.10 14.35
C SER A 153 -8.98 4.67 12.93
N ALA A 154 -9.24 3.83 11.93
CA ALA A 154 -9.41 4.26 10.55
C ALA A 154 -10.62 5.20 10.38
N GLY A 155 -11.75 4.88 11.02
CA GLY A 155 -12.93 5.74 11.03
C GLY A 155 -12.68 7.11 11.65
N LEU A 156 -12.03 7.14 12.80
CA LEU A 156 -11.67 8.39 13.47
C LEU A 156 -10.70 9.23 12.63
N ARG A 157 -9.74 8.61 11.94
CA ARG A 157 -8.87 9.30 10.95
C ARG A 157 -9.68 9.89 9.81
N GLY A 158 -10.65 9.16 9.27
CA GLY A 158 -11.55 9.65 8.23
C GLY A 158 -12.32 10.90 8.66
N ILE A 159 -12.77 10.95 9.92
CA ILE A 159 -13.43 12.13 10.48
C ILE A 159 -12.49 13.34 10.52
N PHE A 160 -11.28 13.18 11.06
CA PHE A 160 -10.31 14.28 11.11
C PHE A 160 -9.89 14.77 9.74
N GLN A 161 -9.65 13.85 8.80
CA GLN A 161 -9.30 14.17 7.42
C GLN A 161 -10.43 14.91 6.70
N GLY A 162 -11.69 14.52 6.96
CA GLY A 162 -12.86 15.21 6.41
C GLY A 162 -13.04 16.65 6.91
N HIS A 163 -12.52 16.97 8.09
CA HIS A 163 -12.44 18.33 8.64
C HIS A 163 -11.11 19.03 8.31
N GLU A 164 -10.29 18.44 7.44
CA GLU A 164 -8.96 18.96 7.05
C GLU A 164 -7.95 19.08 8.21
N ILE A 165 -8.13 18.30 9.28
CA ILE A 165 -7.25 18.26 10.45
C ILE A 165 -6.36 17.00 10.35
N MET A 166 -5.19 17.13 9.71
CA MET A 166 -4.33 15.99 9.38
C MET A 166 -3.43 15.52 10.52
N LEU A 167 -3.10 16.42 11.48
CA LEU A 167 -2.15 16.15 12.56
C LEU A 167 -2.53 14.95 13.44
N PRO A 168 -3.79 14.78 13.91
CA PRO A 168 -4.17 13.60 14.69
C PRO A 168 -3.98 12.29 13.94
N SER A 169 -4.30 12.29 12.64
CA SER A 169 -4.10 11.13 11.76
C SER A 169 -2.62 10.76 11.67
N ALA A 170 -1.74 11.75 11.43
CA ALA A 170 -0.31 11.55 11.33
C ALA A 170 0.31 11.01 12.62
N ILE A 171 -0.02 11.63 13.77
CA ILE A 171 0.50 11.22 15.09
C ILE A 171 0.01 9.81 15.44
N SER A 172 -1.29 9.52 15.23
CA SER A 172 -1.84 8.20 15.55
C SER A 172 -1.19 7.10 14.73
N GLN A 173 -0.93 7.30 13.42
CA GLN A 173 -0.28 6.32 12.56
C GLN A 173 1.18 6.08 12.96
N PHE A 174 1.90 7.14 13.28
CA PHE A 174 3.29 7.02 13.73
C PHE A 174 3.40 6.21 15.04
N PHE A 175 2.61 6.58 16.05
CA PHE A 175 2.67 5.88 17.34
C PHE A 175 2.09 4.47 17.27
N GLU A 176 1.07 4.23 16.47
CA GLU A 176 0.57 2.87 16.19
C GLU A 176 1.69 1.96 15.70
N GLN A 177 2.44 2.39 14.69
CA GLN A 177 3.52 1.60 14.13
C GLN A 177 4.70 1.48 15.10
N PHE A 178 5.06 2.55 15.77
CA PHE A 178 6.17 2.57 16.73
C PHE A 178 5.93 1.63 17.90
N ILE A 179 4.77 1.74 18.56
CA ILE A 179 4.41 0.90 19.71
C ILE A 179 4.22 -0.55 19.28
N ARG A 180 3.59 -0.79 18.14
CA ARG A 180 3.46 -2.14 17.57
C ARG A 180 4.82 -2.80 17.41
N ILE A 181 5.79 -2.12 16.80
CA ILE A 181 7.13 -2.68 16.59
C ILE A 181 7.85 -2.88 17.92
N LEU A 182 7.79 -1.91 18.82
CA LEU A 182 8.41 -2.01 20.14
C LEU A 182 7.87 -3.23 20.91
N PHE A 183 6.54 -3.38 20.98
CA PHE A 183 5.90 -4.49 21.67
C PHE A 183 6.21 -5.83 20.99
N MET A 184 6.19 -5.88 19.67
CA MET A 184 6.53 -7.07 18.90
C MET A 184 7.96 -7.53 19.19
N MET A 185 8.93 -6.60 19.16
CA MET A 185 10.34 -6.90 19.41
C MET A 185 10.57 -7.41 20.83
N LEU A 186 10.06 -6.67 21.83
CA LEU A 186 10.20 -7.03 23.24
C LEU A 186 9.48 -8.35 23.56
N GLY A 187 8.24 -8.50 23.12
CA GLY A 187 7.45 -9.70 23.40
C GLY A 187 8.04 -10.94 22.75
N THR A 188 8.46 -10.86 21.48
CA THR A 188 9.11 -11.97 20.79
C THR A 188 10.46 -12.32 21.44
N TYR A 189 11.26 -11.31 21.83
CA TYR A 189 12.52 -11.54 22.53
C TYR A 189 12.33 -12.29 23.86
N ILE A 190 11.32 -11.88 24.66
CA ILE A 190 10.98 -12.54 25.91
C ILE A 190 10.60 -14.00 25.66
N VAL A 191 9.74 -14.28 24.68
CA VAL A 191 9.32 -15.65 24.38
C VAL A 191 10.47 -16.50 23.91
N MET A 192 11.29 -16.01 23.01
CA MET A 192 12.36 -16.81 22.40
C MET A 192 13.56 -17.03 23.32
N ASN A 193 13.91 -16.06 24.17
CA ASN A 193 15.16 -16.11 24.94
C ASN A 193 14.96 -16.27 26.45
N ILE A 194 13.80 -15.90 27.01
CA ILE A 194 13.59 -15.88 28.47
C ILE A 194 12.62 -16.99 28.91
N THR A 195 11.63 -17.33 28.08
CA THR A 195 10.62 -18.31 28.46
C THR A 195 10.76 -19.64 27.75
N SER A 196 9.91 -19.94 26.78
CA SER A 196 9.77 -21.28 26.19
C SER A 196 10.65 -21.53 24.98
N GLY A 197 11.17 -20.48 24.31
CA GLY A 197 11.79 -20.60 22.98
C GLY A 197 10.84 -21.08 21.88
N ASN A 198 9.53 -21.06 22.14
CA ASN A 198 8.52 -21.59 21.22
C ASN A 198 8.19 -20.58 20.12
N VAL A 199 8.49 -20.96 18.88
CA VAL A 199 8.29 -20.11 17.69
C VAL A 199 6.82 -19.78 17.45
N VAL A 200 5.89 -20.69 17.77
CA VAL A 200 4.44 -20.45 17.58
C VAL A 200 3.96 -19.34 18.50
N TYR A 201 4.33 -19.39 19.78
CA TYR A 201 4.00 -18.30 20.74
C TYR A 201 4.71 -16.99 20.40
N ALA A 202 5.94 -17.05 19.86
CA ALA A 202 6.64 -15.87 19.38
C ALA A 202 5.87 -15.19 18.23
N ASN A 203 5.36 -15.96 17.27
CA ASN A 203 4.52 -15.46 16.20
C ASN A 203 3.15 -14.93 16.71
N ALA A 204 2.54 -15.61 17.66
CA ALA A 204 1.28 -15.16 18.28
C ALA A 204 1.45 -13.80 18.99
N ILE A 205 2.51 -13.61 19.77
CA ILE A 205 2.81 -12.32 20.40
C ILE A 205 3.16 -11.24 19.37
N ALA A 206 3.88 -11.59 18.33
CA ALA A 206 4.19 -10.65 17.26
C ALA A 206 2.93 -10.15 16.53
N THR A 207 1.94 -11.02 16.31
CA THR A 207 0.64 -10.62 15.73
C THR A 207 -0.23 -9.86 16.73
N PHE A 208 -0.21 -10.23 18.02
CA PHE A 208 -0.89 -9.48 19.09
C PHE A 208 -0.40 -8.02 19.20
N ALA A 209 0.86 -7.75 18.85
CA ALA A 209 1.40 -6.39 18.80
C ALA A 209 0.60 -5.44 17.89
N ALA A 210 -0.10 -5.96 16.87
CA ALA A 210 -1.00 -5.16 16.05
C ALA A 210 -2.18 -4.62 16.86
N SER A 211 -2.72 -5.42 17.80
CA SER A 211 -3.79 -5.00 18.71
C SER A 211 -3.32 -3.89 19.63
N VAL A 212 -2.12 -4.03 20.21
CA VAL A 212 -1.54 -3.00 21.11
C VAL A 212 -1.32 -1.69 20.36
N GLY A 213 -0.77 -1.74 19.15
CA GLY A 213 -0.60 -0.55 18.32
C GLY A 213 -1.93 0.12 17.97
N ALA A 214 -2.93 -0.65 17.55
CA ALA A 214 -4.25 -0.14 17.20
C ALA A 214 -4.98 0.49 18.41
N ILE A 215 -4.88 -0.10 19.59
CA ILE A 215 -5.42 0.47 20.84
C ILE A 215 -4.79 1.84 21.10
N VAL A 216 -3.46 1.96 21.02
CA VAL A 216 -2.76 3.25 21.21
C VAL A 216 -3.22 4.28 20.18
N ALA A 217 -3.41 3.88 18.92
CA ALA A 217 -3.93 4.78 17.89
C ALA A 217 -5.33 5.30 18.24
N VAL A 218 -6.23 4.42 18.70
CA VAL A 218 -7.59 4.80 19.14
C VAL A 218 -7.52 5.78 20.32
N LEU A 219 -6.67 5.52 21.32
CA LEU A 219 -6.53 6.40 22.49
C LEU A 219 -6.04 7.80 22.08
N ILE A 220 -5.03 7.89 21.20
CA ILE A 220 -4.54 9.16 20.65
C ILE A 220 -5.64 9.89 19.89
N LEU A 221 -6.35 9.21 18.99
CA LEU A 221 -7.42 9.82 18.21
C LEU A 221 -8.58 10.27 19.08
N PHE A 222 -8.92 9.49 20.11
CA PHE A 222 -9.96 9.83 21.07
C PHE A 222 -9.59 11.06 21.91
N TYR A 223 -8.32 11.15 22.36
CA TYR A 223 -7.81 12.35 23.02
C TYR A 223 -7.97 13.60 22.12
N TYR A 224 -7.58 13.51 20.85
CA TYR A 224 -7.74 14.62 19.92
C TYR A 224 -9.21 14.89 19.60
N TYR A 225 -10.06 13.88 19.55
CA TYR A 225 -11.51 14.06 19.39
C TYR A 225 -12.11 14.87 20.53
N LEU A 226 -11.79 14.56 21.77
CA LEU A 226 -12.24 15.32 22.93
C LEU A 226 -11.73 16.77 22.90
N LYS A 227 -10.45 16.95 22.53
CA LYS A 227 -9.83 18.26 22.41
C LYS A 227 -10.46 19.15 21.33
N TYR A 228 -10.77 18.58 20.17
CA TYR A 228 -11.28 19.32 19.01
C TYR A 228 -12.80 19.25 18.84
N LYS A 229 -13.53 18.55 19.70
CA LYS A 229 -14.99 18.31 19.59
C LYS A 229 -15.78 19.59 19.35
N LYS A 230 -15.44 20.68 20.01
CA LYS A 230 -16.10 21.98 19.83
C LYS A 230 -15.85 22.57 18.43
N HIS A 231 -14.64 22.45 17.90
CA HIS A 231 -14.29 22.94 16.56
C HIS A 231 -14.79 22.04 15.41
N LEU A 232 -14.95 20.73 15.67
CA LEU A 232 -15.44 19.79 14.68
C LEU A 232 -16.95 19.95 14.42
N PHE A 233 -17.75 20.30 15.44
CA PHE A 233 -19.20 20.19 15.38
C PHE A 233 -19.96 21.44 15.85
N TYR A 234 -19.31 22.51 16.27
CA TYR A 234 -19.93 23.75 16.68
C TYR A 234 -19.32 24.90 15.86
N HIS A 235 -20.15 25.53 15.03
CA HIS A 235 -19.82 26.78 14.35
C HIS A 235 -20.71 27.88 14.96
N ASP A 236 -20.14 29.07 15.19
CA ASP A 236 -20.83 30.20 15.82
C ASP A 236 -22.03 30.71 14.99
N ASP A 237 -22.14 30.30 13.71
CA ASP A 237 -23.25 30.63 12.82
C ASP A 237 -24.54 29.82 13.10
N ASP A 238 -24.47 28.77 13.96
CA ASP A 238 -25.65 27.96 14.33
C ASP A 238 -26.67 28.72 15.24
N ILE A 239 -26.32 29.92 15.71
CA ILE A 239 -27.18 30.68 16.64
C ILE A 239 -28.21 31.54 15.94
N ASN A 240 -28.10 31.86 14.65
CA ASN A 240 -28.92 32.86 13.98
C ASN A 240 -29.65 32.44 12.70
N GLU A 241 -29.58 31.23 12.23
CA GLU A 241 -30.46 30.78 11.14
C GLU A 241 -31.53 29.83 11.69
N LYS A 242 -32.77 30.35 11.67
CA LYS A 242 -33.98 29.54 11.74
C LYS A 242 -33.80 28.34 10.84
N GLN A 243 -33.76 27.18 11.48
CA GLN A 243 -33.75 25.85 10.86
C GLN A 243 -34.61 25.86 9.60
N LYS A 244 -33.97 26.00 8.44
CA LYS A 244 -34.44 25.25 7.29
C LYS A 244 -34.28 23.80 7.70
N SER A 245 -35.39 23.14 7.93
CA SER A 245 -35.51 21.71 8.12
C SER A 245 -34.97 21.03 6.86
N PHE A 246 -33.64 20.99 6.71
CA PHE A 246 -33.01 20.03 5.83
C PHE A 246 -33.36 18.68 6.45
N GLU A 247 -34.14 17.88 5.73
CA GLU A 247 -34.52 16.53 6.10
C GLU A 247 -33.31 15.84 6.77
N ASN A 248 -33.45 15.55 8.06
CA ASN A 248 -32.53 14.69 8.76
C ASN A 248 -32.54 13.39 8.00
N GLY A 249 -31.52 13.17 7.16
CA GLY A 249 -31.42 11.97 6.33
C GLY A 249 -31.59 10.75 7.25
N SER A 250 -32.47 9.83 6.87
CA SER A 250 -32.63 8.60 7.66
C SER A 250 -31.28 7.93 7.83
N VAL A 251 -31.03 7.27 8.97
CA VAL A 251 -29.77 6.51 9.18
C VAL A 251 -29.49 5.61 7.98
N LEU A 252 -30.52 4.97 7.43
CA LEU A 252 -30.43 4.13 6.25
C LEU A 252 -29.97 4.92 5.00
N GLY A 253 -30.45 6.16 4.82
CA GLY A 253 -30.01 7.03 3.73
C GLY A 253 -28.54 7.39 3.81
N ILE A 254 -28.03 7.71 5.02
CA ILE A 254 -26.62 7.99 5.25
C ILE A 254 -25.76 6.74 5.03
N LEU A 255 -26.18 5.58 5.52
CA LEU A 255 -25.48 4.31 5.27
C LEU A 255 -25.39 4.02 3.77
N LYS A 256 -26.51 4.17 3.04
CA LYS A 256 -26.53 3.98 1.58
C LYS A 256 -25.58 4.95 0.87
N GLU A 257 -25.49 6.20 1.32
CA GLU A 257 -24.57 7.18 0.78
C GLU A 257 -23.10 6.82 1.06
N ILE A 258 -22.77 6.41 2.30
CA ILE A 258 -21.43 5.93 2.66
C ILE A 258 -21.05 4.71 1.80
N PHE A 259 -21.90 3.69 1.71
CA PHE A 259 -21.60 2.49 0.92
C PHE A 259 -21.49 2.79 -0.58
N SER A 260 -22.35 3.64 -1.13
CA SER A 260 -22.29 4.04 -2.54
C SER A 260 -20.94 4.68 -2.92
N VAL A 261 -20.37 5.47 -2.01
CA VAL A 261 -19.06 6.12 -2.21
C VAL A 261 -17.92 5.16 -1.91
N SER A 262 -18.03 4.28 -0.88
CA SER A 262 -16.94 3.44 -0.41
C SER A 262 -16.71 2.19 -1.25
N ILE A 263 -17.77 1.54 -1.77
CA ILE A 263 -17.66 0.26 -2.49
C ILE A 263 -16.62 0.28 -3.62
N PRO A 264 -16.60 1.27 -4.53
CA PRO A 264 -15.60 1.32 -5.59
C PRO A 264 -14.17 1.40 -5.07
N PHE A 265 -13.94 2.18 -4.01
CA PHE A 265 -12.61 2.30 -3.39
C PHE A 265 -12.18 1.01 -2.71
N VAL A 266 -13.10 0.39 -1.96
CA VAL A 266 -12.87 -0.90 -1.27
C VAL A 266 -12.43 -1.97 -2.27
N ILE A 267 -13.18 -2.14 -3.37
CA ILE A 267 -12.89 -3.15 -4.38
C ILE A 267 -11.51 -2.94 -5.01
N VAL A 268 -11.17 -1.69 -5.35
CA VAL A 268 -9.87 -1.37 -5.96
C VAL A 268 -8.72 -1.62 -4.99
N SER A 269 -8.84 -1.17 -3.73
CA SER A 269 -7.76 -1.31 -2.74
C SER A 269 -7.55 -2.77 -2.32
N SER A 270 -8.62 -3.54 -2.19
CA SER A 270 -8.54 -4.94 -1.73
C SER A 270 -8.01 -5.91 -2.78
N PHE A 271 -7.90 -5.50 -4.04
CA PHE A 271 -7.55 -6.41 -5.12
C PHE A 271 -6.16 -7.04 -4.95
N PHE A 272 -5.16 -6.27 -4.51
CA PHE A 272 -3.82 -6.82 -4.26
C PHE A 272 -3.83 -7.87 -3.14
N ALA A 273 -4.54 -7.59 -2.05
CA ALA A 273 -4.69 -8.54 -0.94
C ALA A 273 -5.43 -9.81 -1.39
N LEU A 274 -6.45 -9.66 -2.24
CA LEU A 274 -7.18 -10.79 -2.84
C LEU A 274 -6.26 -11.66 -3.70
N LEU A 275 -5.42 -11.08 -4.55
CA LEU A 275 -4.45 -11.84 -5.34
C LEU A 275 -3.46 -12.60 -4.44
N SER A 276 -2.98 -11.99 -3.37
CA SER A 276 -2.08 -12.63 -2.40
C SER A 276 -2.73 -13.82 -1.71
N LEU A 277 -4.03 -13.73 -1.37
CA LEU A 277 -4.78 -14.87 -0.82
C LEU A 277 -5.01 -15.98 -1.84
N ILE A 278 -5.30 -15.64 -3.09
CA ILE A 278 -5.39 -16.65 -4.16
C ILE A 278 -4.05 -17.39 -4.30
N ASP A 279 -2.93 -16.65 -4.25
CA ASP A 279 -1.60 -17.27 -4.27
C ASP A 279 -1.38 -18.18 -3.07
N GLN A 280 -1.67 -17.72 -1.85
CA GLN A 280 -1.52 -18.51 -0.63
C GLN A 280 -2.23 -19.85 -0.72
N ASN A 281 -3.49 -19.86 -1.17
CA ASN A 281 -4.31 -21.07 -1.18
C ASN A 281 -4.04 -21.98 -2.38
N THR A 282 -3.68 -21.43 -3.53
CA THR A 282 -3.47 -22.22 -4.76
C THR A 282 -2.04 -22.69 -4.95
N LEU A 283 -1.05 -21.92 -4.45
CA LEU A 283 0.36 -22.25 -4.64
C LEU A 283 0.75 -23.51 -3.88
N LEU A 284 0.39 -23.59 -2.59
CA LEU A 284 0.72 -24.76 -1.79
C LEU A 284 0.12 -26.03 -2.38
N GLN A 285 -1.17 -25.99 -2.77
CA GLN A 285 -1.85 -27.12 -3.41
C GLN A 285 -1.18 -27.53 -4.73
N ALA A 286 -0.84 -26.57 -5.58
CA ALA A 286 -0.21 -26.84 -6.86
C ALA A 286 1.20 -27.39 -6.70
N MET A 287 1.99 -26.84 -5.77
CA MET A 287 3.34 -27.32 -5.45
C MET A 287 3.33 -28.72 -4.82
N ASP A 288 2.32 -29.03 -3.99
CA ASP A 288 2.11 -30.39 -3.45
C ASP A 288 1.84 -31.38 -4.58
N THR A 289 0.96 -31.04 -5.52
CA THR A 289 0.64 -31.90 -6.68
C THR A 289 1.88 -32.29 -7.49
N ILE A 290 2.89 -31.41 -7.58
CA ILE A 290 4.16 -31.68 -8.26
C ILE A 290 5.25 -32.20 -7.33
N GLY A 291 4.92 -32.56 -6.09
CA GLY A 291 5.84 -33.14 -5.11
C GLY A 291 6.84 -32.14 -4.49
N LYS A 292 6.55 -30.83 -4.54
CA LYS A 292 7.45 -29.75 -4.08
C LYS A 292 6.81 -28.84 -3.01
N ALA A 293 5.93 -29.38 -2.17
CA ALA A 293 5.16 -28.60 -1.19
C ALA A 293 6.03 -27.75 -0.26
N GLN A 294 7.09 -28.33 0.33
CA GLN A 294 7.99 -27.63 1.26
C GLN A 294 8.76 -26.48 0.57
N ILE A 295 9.22 -26.72 -0.66
CA ILE A 295 9.88 -25.67 -1.46
C ILE A 295 8.87 -24.53 -1.73
N GLY A 296 7.64 -24.88 -2.09
CA GLY A 296 6.57 -23.90 -2.32
C GLY A 296 6.27 -23.06 -1.08
N GLU A 297 6.24 -23.67 0.11
CA GLU A 297 6.05 -22.98 1.38
C GLU A 297 7.17 -21.98 1.67
N ASP A 298 8.43 -22.41 1.55
CA ASP A 298 9.59 -21.57 1.80
C ASP A 298 9.66 -20.40 0.79
N GLU A 299 9.47 -20.66 -0.50
CA GLU A 299 9.51 -19.66 -1.56
C GLU A 299 8.31 -18.69 -1.50
N PHE A 300 7.10 -19.17 -1.10
CA PHE A 300 5.96 -18.29 -0.85
C PHE A 300 6.27 -17.27 0.24
N ASN A 301 6.85 -17.72 1.35
CA ASN A 301 7.27 -16.83 2.42
C ASN A 301 8.32 -15.80 1.94
N ILE A 302 9.28 -16.24 1.13
CA ILE A 302 10.31 -15.36 0.56
C ILE A 302 9.66 -14.25 -0.28
N TYR A 303 8.83 -14.58 -1.27
CA TYR A 303 8.32 -13.54 -2.15
C TYR A 303 7.21 -12.70 -1.53
N ASN A 304 6.31 -13.29 -0.74
CA ASN A 304 5.17 -12.58 -0.17
C ASN A 304 5.55 -11.71 1.04
N ASN A 305 6.50 -12.15 1.86
CA ASN A 305 6.88 -11.43 3.07
C ASN A 305 8.16 -10.59 2.88
N TYR A 306 9.22 -11.16 2.32
CA TYR A 306 10.51 -10.49 2.27
C TYR A 306 10.65 -9.59 1.05
N ILE A 307 10.49 -10.17 -0.14
CA ILE A 307 10.64 -9.46 -1.40
C ILE A 307 9.57 -8.37 -1.56
N ASN A 308 8.31 -8.70 -1.24
CA ASN A 308 7.22 -7.72 -1.29
C ASN A 308 7.54 -6.47 -0.45
N LYS A 309 8.01 -6.64 0.78
CA LYS A 309 8.35 -5.49 1.65
C LYS A 309 9.48 -4.63 1.09
N LEU A 310 10.51 -5.26 0.49
CA LEU A 310 11.62 -4.53 -0.12
C LEU A 310 11.18 -3.79 -1.39
N VAL A 311 10.52 -4.50 -2.29
CA VAL A 311 10.23 -3.99 -3.64
C VAL A 311 9.09 -2.96 -3.62
N MET A 312 8.08 -3.16 -2.76
CA MET A 312 6.94 -2.24 -2.64
C MET A 312 7.28 -0.85 -2.09
N ILE A 313 8.48 -0.64 -1.54
CA ILE A 313 8.97 0.70 -1.21
C ILE A 313 9.04 1.58 -2.45
N SER A 314 9.50 1.02 -3.58
CA SER A 314 9.57 1.74 -4.86
C SER A 314 8.21 2.23 -5.34
N VAL A 315 7.14 1.51 -4.98
CA VAL A 315 5.76 1.80 -5.38
C VAL A 315 5.05 2.67 -4.34
N ALA A 316 5.60 2.79 -3.12
CA ALA A 316 4.99 3.56 -2.04
C ALA A 316 4.73 5.04 -2.36
N ILE A 317 5.39 5.56 -3.38
CA ILE A 317 5.22 6.94 -3.89
C ILE A 317 3.94 7.07 -4.74
N ALA A 318 3.46 5.98 -5.35
CA ALA A 318 2.31 6.01 -6.25
C ALA A 318 1.03 6.64 -5.62
N PRO A 319 0.62 6.30 -4.38
CA PRO A 319 -0.54 6.92 -3.74
C PRO A 319 -0.44 8.44 -3.55
N ALA A 320 0.77 8.97 -3.33
CA ALA A 320 0.98 10.42 -3.20
C ALA A 320 0.72 11.15 -4.52
N PHE A 321 1.17 10.57 -5.64
CA PHE A 321 0.86 11.12 -6.97
C PHE A 321 -0.63 11.06 -7.26
N THR A 322 -1.27 9.94 -6.99
CA THR A 322 -2.68 9.72 -7.30
C THR A 322 -3.60 10.65 -6.50
N GLY A 323 -3.32 10.88 -5.22
CA GLY A 323 -4.10 11.78 -4.37
C GLY A 323 -4.05 13.24 -4.83
N ALA A 324 -2.91 13.71 -5.32
CA ALA A 324 -2.75 15.07 -5.83
C ALA A 324 -3.41 15.29 -7.21
N PHE A 325 -3.43 14.25 -8.06
CA PHE A 325 -3.88 14.35 -9.44
C PHE A 325 -5.37 14.10 -9.65
N LEU A 326 -6.00 13.30 -8.80
CA LEU A 326 -7.41 12.97 -8.92
C LEU A 326 -8.31 14.21 -9.06
N PRO A 327 -8.19 15.27 -8.22
CA PRO A 327 -9.02 16.47 -8.36
C PRO A 327 -8.73 17.25 -9.65
N ALA A 328 -7.48 17.28 -10.11
CA ALA A 328 -7.10 17.98 -11.34
C ALA A 328 -7.66 17.30 -12.59
N VAL A 329 -7.56 15.97 -12.66
CA VAL A 329 -8.12 15.15 -13.75
C VAL A 329 -9.64 15.28 -13.80
N THR A 330 -10.32 15.12 -12.67
CA THR A 330 -11.78 15.26 -12.57
C THR A 330 -12.25 16.63 -13.03
N ARG A 331 -11.57 17.72 -12.64
CA ARG A 331 -11.91 19.08 -13.06
C ARG A 331 -11.82 19.27 -14.57
N LEU A 332 -10.76 18.74 -15.20
CA LEU A 332 -10.58 18.84 -16.65
C LEU A 332 -11.59 18.00 -17.41
N TYR A 333 -11.95 16.83 -16.88
CA TYR A 333 -12.99 15.97 -17.45
C TYR A 333 -14.35 16.65 -17.44
N VAL A 334 -14.77 17.23 -16.32
CA VAL A 334 -16.03 17.99 -16.20
C VAL A 334 -16.06 19.18 -17.15
N LYS A 335 -14.92 19.86 -17.37
CA LYS A 335 -14.80 20.97 -18.35
C LYS A 335 -14.78 20.50 -19.81
N ARG A 336 -14.80 19.20 -20.08
CA ARG A 336 -14.70 18.59 -21.42
C ARG A 336 -13.47 19.03 -22.22
N ASN A 337 -12.38 19.37 -21.53
CA ASN A 337 -11.11 19.75 -22.18
C ASN A 337 -10.23 18.51 -22.38
N ASN A 338 -10.60 17.66 -23.34
CA ASN A 338 -9.94 16.37 -23.58
C ASN A 338 -8.47 16.51 -23.99
N ASN A 339 -8.10 17.59 -24.68
CA ASN A 339 -6.72 17.84 -25.09
C ASN A 339 -5.78 18.09 -23.92
N GLU A 340 -6.19 18.93 -22.97
CA GLU A 340 -5.43 19.22 -21.76
C GLU A 340 -5.46 18.03 -20.80
N LEU A 341 -6.61 17.36 -20.69
CA LEU A 341 -6.81 16.16 -19.88
C LEU A 341 -5.85 15.04 -20.31
N SER A 342 -5.79 14.72 -21.62
CA SER A 342 -4.87 13.73 -22.17
C SER A 342 -3.39 14.08 -21.88
N THR A 343 -3.02 15.36 -22.03
CA THR A 343 -1.65 15.82 -21.74
C THR A 343 -1.34 15.68 -20.24
N GLN A 344 -2.27 16.01 -19.36
CA GLN A 344 -2.09 15.88 -17.91
C GLN A 344 -1.96 14.40 -17.50
N ILE A 345 -2.81 13.52 -18.01
CA ILE A 345 -2.72 12.07 -17.76
C ILE A 345 -1.36 11.52 -18.18
N ASN A 346 -0.88 11.89 -19.39
CA ASN A 346 0.45 11.50 -19.85
C ASN A 346 1.56 11.99 -18.91
N LYS A 347 1.52 13.26 -18.49
CA LYS A 347 2.52 13.82 -17.57
C LYS A 347 2.53 13.11 -16.24
N VAL A 348 1.36 12.80 -15.68
CA VAL A 348 1.24 12.08 -14.41
C VAL A 348 1.79 10.67 -14.50
N THR A 349 1.39 9.93 -15.54
CA THR A 349 1.86 8.56 -15.75
C THR A 349 3.38 8.54 -15.96
N LEU A 350 3.92 9.46 -16.76
CA LEU A 350 5.36 9.58 -16.97
C LEU A 350 6.10 10.03 -15.72
N SER A 351 5.49 10.86 -14.85
CA SER A 351 6.09 11.23 -13.55
C SER A 351 6.21 10.04 -12.61
N LEU A 352 5.16 9.19 -12.56
CA LEU A 352 5.21 7.94 -11.80
C LEU A 352 6.32 7.03 -12.32
N LEU A 353 6.35 6.80 -13.63
CA LEU A 353 7.34 5.95 -14.28
C LEU A 353 8.78 6.49 -14.14
N MET A 354 8.96 7.81 -14.14
CA MET A 354 10.25 8.47 -13.92
C MET A 354 10.87 8.12 -12.55
N ILE A 355 10.06 7.73 -11.56
CA ILE A 355 10.54 7.37 -10.22
C ILE A 355 10.58 5.85 -10.05
N VAL A 356 9.52 5.17 -10.47
CA VAL A 356 9.39 3.71 -10.26
C VAL A 356 10.38 2.93 -11.11
N LEU A 357 10.52 3.24 -12.40
CA LEU A 357 11.41 2.49 -13.31
C LEU A 357 12.88 2.50 -12.86
N PRO A 358 13.55 3.64 -12.62
CA PRO A 358 14.95 3.63 -12.20
C PRO A 358 15.15 2.90 -10.87
N SER A 359 14.18 2.98 -9.94
CA SER A 359 14.23 2.23 -8.69
C SER A 359 14.24 0.72 -8.94
N LEU A 360 13.36 0.21 -9.82
CA LEU A 360 13.29 -1.20 -10.15
C LEU A 360 14.52 -1.69 -10.94
N PHE A 361 15.02 -0.87 -11.87
CA PHE A 361 16.25 -1.16 -12.60
C PHE A 361 17.47 -1.22 -11.67
N GLY A 362 17.57 -0.28 -10.73
CA GLY A 362 18.61 -0.29 -9.69
C GLY A 362 18.50 -1.52 -8.79
N MET A 363 17.29 -1.87 -8.34
CA MET A 363 17.04 -3.09 -7.55
C MET A 363 17.38 -4.37 -8.32
N TYR A 364 17.18 -4.39 -9.64
CA TYR A 364 17.55 -5.54 -10.46
C TYR A 364 19.06 -5.80 -10.46
N ILE A 365 19.87 -4.74 -10.64
CA ILE A 365 21.34 -4.84 -10.62
C ILE A 365 21.82 -5.16 -9.20
N LEU A 366 21.31 -4.45 -8.20
CA LEU A 366 21.73 -4.57 -6.80
C LEU A 366 20.90 -5.61 -6.02
N THR A 367 20.29 -6.59 -6.70
CA THR A 367 19.42 -7.60 -6.05
C THR A 367 20.15 -8.31 -4.90
N LYS A 368 21.38 -8.81 -5.13
CA LYS A 368 22.16 -9.54 -4.12
C LYS A 368 22.46 -8.66 -2.90
N PRO A 369 23.16 -7.51 -3.03
CA PRO A 369 23.48 -6.69 -1.86
C PRO A 369 22.21 -6.15 -1.19
N LEU A 370 21.15 -5.83 -1.94
CA LEU A 370 19.92 -5.36 -1.36
C LEU A 370 19.23 -6.44 -0.51
N TYR A 371 19.15 -7.66 -1.00
CA TYR A 371 18.55 -8.77 -0.25
C TYR A 371 19.36 -9.12 0.98
N VAL A 372 20.71 -9.25 0.86
CA VAL A 372 21.62 -9.61 1.96
C VAL A 372 21.65 -8.54 3.05
N SER A 373 21.50 -7.26 2.72
CA SER A 373 21.45 -6.19 3.72
C SER A 373 20.35 -6.40 4.76
N PHE A 374 19.22 -6.97 4.34
CA PHE A 374 18.06 -7.17 5.20
C PHE A 374 17.95 -8.59 5.73
N TYR A 375 18.33 -9.59 4.91
CA TYR A 375 18.15 -11.02 5.19
C TYR A 375 19.49 -11.77 5.17
N GLU A 376 19.47 -13.04 4.87
CA GLU A 376 20.65 -13.87 4.68
C GLU A 376 20.96 -14.06 3.20
N TYR A 377 22.15 -14.58 2.90
CA TYR A 377 22.51 -14.95 1.54
C TYR A 377 21.63 -16.12 1.08
N ASP A 378 20.80 -15.91 0.07
CA ASP A 378 19.81 -16.87 -0.39
C ASP A 378 19.62 -16.78 -1.92
N LEU A 379 20.00 -17.83 -2.62
CA LEU A 379 19.93 -17.88 -4.08
C LEU A 379 18.48 -17.83 -4.60
N ASP A 380 17.55 -18.48 -3.90
CA ASP A 380 16.12 -18.45 -4.26
C ASP A 380 15.55 -17.07 -4.03
N GLY A 381 15.94 -16.40 -2.94
CA GLY A 381 15.59 -15.01 -2.69
C GLY A 381 16.05 -14.07 -3.81
N PHE A 382 17.27 -14.24 -4.33
CA PHE A 382 17.79 -13.43 -5.44
C PHE A 382 17.02 -13.71 -6.74
N ARG A 383 16.77 -14.99 -7.05
CA ARG A 383 16.00 -15.42 -8.22
C ARG A 383 14.59 -14.84 -8.19
N LEU A 384 13.87 -15.08 -7.11
CA LEU A 384 12.49 -14.65 -6.95
C LEU A 384 12.37 -13.11 -6.92
N MET A 385 13.33 -12.40 -6.31
CA MET A 385 13.31 -10.94 -6.29
C MET A 385 13.40 -10.35 -7.69
N LYS A 386 14.28 -10.86 -8.55
CA LYS A 386 14.36 -10.42 -9.96
C LYS A 386 13.05 -10.65 -10.72
N ILE A 387 12.41 -11.81 -10.48
CA ILE A 387 11.11 -12.17 -11.09
C ILE A 387 9.96 -11.29 -10.56
N TYR A 388 10.07 -10.81 -9.31
CA TYR A 388 9.02 -10.00 -8.67
C TYR A 388 9.02 -8.52 -9.11
N LEU A 389 10.16 -7.97 -9.55
CA LEU A 389 10.28 -6.55 -9.92
C LEU A 389 9.26 -6.10 -10.98
N PRO A 390 8.99 -6.86 -12.07
CA PRO A 390 7.93 -6.52 -13.02
C PRO A 390 6.54 -6.41 -12.40
N LEU A 391 6.23 -7.23 -11.38
CA LEU A 391 4.95 -7.18 -10.67
C LEU A 391 4.75 -5.82 -9.98
N ALA A 392 5.78 -5.28 -9.34
CA ALA A 392 5.73 -3.96 -8.71
C ALA A 392 5.45 -2.85 -9.73
N LEU A 393 6.03 -2.93 -10.94
CA LEU A 393 5.78 -1.97 -12.00
C LEU A 393 4.32 -1.99 -12.45
N VAL A 394 3.80 -3.18 -12.80
CA VAL A 394 2.42 -3.29 -13.28
C VAL A 394 1.42 -2.95 -12.18
N TYR A 395 1.72 -3.25 -10.92
CA TYR A 395 0.90 -2.83 -9.78
C TYR A 395 0.81 -1.30 -9.66
N ALA A 396 1.94 -0.58 -9.77
CA ALA A 396 1.97 0.88 -9.72
C ALA A 396 1.16 1.51 -10.87
N VAL A 397 1.34 1.01 -12.09
CA VAL A 397 0.62 1.49 -13.29
C VAL A 397 -0.86 1.17 -13.19
N TYR A 398 -1.22 -0.02 -12.71
CA TYR A 398 -2.62 -0.40 -12.50
C TYR A 398 -3.31 0.52 -11.49
N GLY A 399 -2.67 0.80 -10.36
CA GLY A 399 -3.19 1.72 -9.35
C GLY A 399 -3.50 3.10 -9.94
N LEU A 400 -2.61 3.63 -10.77
CA LEU A 400 -2.83 4.91 -11.45
C LEU A 400 -3.97 4.86 -12.46
N THR A 401 -4.01 3.83 -13.34
CA THR A 401 -5.09 3.70 -14.35
C THR A 401 -6.45 3.51 -13.69
N SER A 402 -6.54 2.78 -12.57
CA SER A 402 -7.76 2.64 -11.78
C SER A 402 -8.27 3.97 -11.24
N ILE A 403 -7.38 4.85 -10.77
CA ILE A 403 -7.76 6.17 -10.26
C ILE A 403 -8.19 7.09 -11.41
N ILE A 404 -7.55 7.01 -12.58
CA ILE A 404 -8.00 7.73 -13.77
C ILE A 404 -9.42 7.29 -14.16
N MET A 405 -9.70 5.98 -14.15
CA MET A 405 -11.05 5.45 -14.37
C MET A 405 -12.10 6.03 -13.40
N GLN A 406 -11.72 6.22 -12.13
CA GLN A 406 -12.60 6.86 -11.15
C GLN A 406 -12.78 8.36 -11.43
N ALA A 407 -11.72 9.05 -11.87
CA ALA A 407 -11.76 10.49 -12.19
C ALA A 407 -12.66 10.81 -13.40
N ILE A 408 -12.73 9.90 -14.38
CA ILE A 408 -13.60 10.01 -15.57
C ILE A 408 -14.95 9.31 -15.41
N GLU A 409 -15.37 9.03 -14.17
CA GLU A 409 -16.66 8.43 -13.81
C GLU A 409 -16.90 7.02 -14.38
N LYS A 410 -15.86 6.29 -14.77
CA LYS A 410 -15.93 4.90 -15.27
C LYS A 410 -15.63 3.86 -14.19
N GLN A 411 -15.80 4.17 -12.90
CA GLN A 411 -15.53 3.26 -11.79
C GLN A 411 -16.29 1.92 -11.87
N LYS A 412 -17.51 1.91 -12.44
CA LYS A 412 -18.27 0.66 -12.60
C LYS A 412 -17.57 -0.31 -13.56
N LEU A 413 -17.03 0.20 -14.68
CA LEU A 413 -16.28 -0.62 -15.63
C LEU A 413 -14.98 -1.16 -14.99
N ASN A 414 -14.30 -0.34 -14.18
CA ASN A 414 -13.11 -0.77 -13.45
C ASN A 414 -13.43 -1.92 -12.48
N ILE A 415 -14.60 -1.91 -11.81
CA ILE A 415 -15.04 -3.03 -10.96
C ILE A 415 -15.19 -4.33 -11.77
N TYR A 416 -15.81 -4.28 -12.95
CA TYR A 416 -15.92 -5.47 -13.82
C TYR A 416 -14.55 -6.00 -14.25
N ILE A 417 -13.59 -5.10 -14.55
CA ILE A 417 -12.22 -5.48 -14.89
C ILE A 417 -11.52 -6.15 -13.70
N ILE A 418 -11.74 -5.67 -12.47
CA ILE A 418 -11.20 -6.27 -11.24
C ILE A 418 -11.75 -7.69 -11.04
N ILE A 419 -13.06 -7.86 -11.19
CA ILE A 419 -13.70 -9.18 -11.07
C ILE A 419 -13.14 -10.13 -12.13
N LEU A 420 -13.03 -9.68 -13.37
CA LEU A 420 -12.42 -10.45 -14.45
C LEU A 420 -10.97 -10.85 -14.16
N GLY A 421 -10.18 -9.90 -13.64
CA GLY A 421 -8.80 -10.13 -13.20
C GLY A 421 -8.69 -11.18 -12.09
N ALA A 422 -9.57 -11.11 -11.08
CA ALA A 422 -9.64 -12.09 -10.00
C ALA A 422 -10.00 -13.50 -10.52
N LEU A 423 -10.97 -13.60 -11.44
CA LEU A 423 -11.34 -14.85 -12.07
C LEU A 423 -10.16 -15.42 -12.89
N PHE A 424 -9.51 -14.61 -13.72
CA PHE A 424 -8.32 -15.07 -14.47
C PHE A 424 -7.22 -15.56 -13.54
N LYS A 425 -6.94 -14.82 -12.45
CA LYS A 425 -5.96 -15.25 -11.45
C LYS A 425 -6.35 -16.61 -10.85
N TYR A 426 -7.59 -16.77 -10.40
CA TYR A 426 -8.06 -17.99 -9.76
C TYR A 426 -7.94 -19.22 -10.68
N PHE A 427 -8.39 -19.11 -11.94
CA PHE A 427 -8.38 -20.23 -12.87
C PHE A 427 -7.00 -20.53 -13.48
N LEU A 428 -6.20 -19.51 -13.75
CA LEU A 428 -4.91 -19.69 -14.43
C LEU A 428 -3.74 -19.94 -13.47
N ASN A 429 -3.88 -19.57 -12.19
CA ASN A 429 -2.75 -19.59 -11.25
C ASN A 429 -2.10 -20.97 -11.12
N LYS A 430 -2.90 -22.02 -10.93
CA LYS A 430 -2.38 -23.40 -10.83
C LYS A 430 -1.65 -23.84 -12.08
N GLN A 431 -2.15 -23.47 -13.28
CA GLN A 431 -1.53 -23.85 -14.56
C GLN A 431 -0.17 -23.18 -14.74
N PHE A 432 -0.04 -21.90 -14.34
CA PHE A 432 1.23 -21.20 -14.33
C PHE A 432 2.21 -21.83 -13.33
N ILE A 433 1.72 -22.22 -12.14
CA ILE A 433 2.55 -22.86 -11.10
C ILE A 433 3.03 -24.25 -11.56
N TYR A 434 2.19 -25.07 -12.19
CA TYR A 434 2.59 -26.37 -12.74
C TYR A 434 3.73 -26.24 -13.76
N LYS A 435 3.77 -25.13 -14.53
CA LYS A 435 4.79 -24.91 -15.55
C LYS A 435 6.06 -24.21 -15.04
N PHE A 436 5.92 -23.28 -14.10
CA PHE A 436 7.00 -22.38 -13.66
C PHE A 436 7.23 -22.41 -12.16
N GLU A 437 6.64 -23.37 -11.46
CA GLU A 437 6.72 -23.50 -10.00
C GLU A 437 6.24 -22.21 -9.28
N THR A 438 6.86 -21.83 -8.17
CA THR A 438 6.49 -20.61 -7.41
C THR A 438 6.57 -19.33 -8.26
N ALA A 439 7.51 -19.24 -9.19
CA ALA A 439 7.59 -18.12 -10.12
C ALA A 439 6.33 -17.98 -10.98
N GLY A 440 5.62 -19.09 -11.23
CA GLY A 440 4.34 -19.10 -11.96
C GLY A 440 3.27 -18.24 -11.31
N ALA A 441 3.19 -18.21 -9.98
CA ALA A 441 2.25 -17.35 -9.27
C ALA A 441 2.54 -15.85 -9.53
N ILE A 442 3.81 -15.47 -9.56
CA ILE A 442 4.23 -14.09 -9.86
C ILE A 442 3.94 -13.76 -11.33
N TYR A 443 4.28 -14.64 -12.26
CA TYR A 443 4.00 -14.44 -13.70
C TYR A 443 2.50 -14.33 -13.98
N CYS A 444 1.67 -15.15 -13.34
CA CYS A 444 0.22 -15.06 -13.46
C CYS A 444 -0.30 -13.71 -12.97
N SER A 445 0.20 -13.20 -11.85
CA SER A 445 -0.16 -11.87 -11.35
C SER A 445 0.24 -10.76 -12.32
N VAL A 446 1.46 -10.81 -12.87
CA VAL A 446 1.93 -9.84 -13.88
C VAL A 446 1.02 -9.88 -15.12
N PHE A 447 0.70 -11.07 -15.61
CA PHE A 447 -0.18 -11.26 -16.75
C PHE A 447 -1.58 -10.66 -16.52
N VAL A 448 -2.18 -10.93 -15.35
CA VAL A 448 -3.49 -10.39 -14.97
C VAL A 448 -3.46 -8.86 -14.92
N TYR A 449 -2.46 -8.26 -14.26
CA TYR A 449 -2.34 -6.81 -14.21
C TYR A 449 -2.14 -6.19 -15.60
N ILE A 450 -1.37 -6.82 -16.49
CA ILE A 450 -1.18 -6.33 -17.87
C ILE A 450 -2.52 -6.29 -18.62
N ILE A 451 -3.34 -7.35 -18.51
CA ILE A 451 -4.67 -7.37 -19.12
C ILE A 451 -5.55 -6.25 -18.56
N MET A 452 -5.56 -6.07 -17.23
CA MET A 452 -6.37 -5.05 -16.59
C MET A 452 -5.94 -3.64 -16.98
N ILE A 453 -4.63 -3.38 -17.04
CA ILE A 453 -4.07 -2.10 -17.51
C ILE A 453 -4.48 -1.86 -18.97
N PHE A 454 -4.35 -2.88 -19.82
CA PHE A 454 -4.74 -2.77 -21.23
C PHE A 454 -6.21 -2.40 -21.38
N LEU A 455 -7.12 -3.09 -20.66
CA LEU A 455 -8.55 -2.79 -20.69
C LEU A 455 -8.84 -1.37 -20.16
N ASN A 456 -8.21 -0.96 -19.05
CA ASN A 456 -8.34 0.40 -18.51
C ASN A 456 -7.89 1.44 -19.55
N VAL A 457 -6.72 1.25 -20.16
CA VAL A 457 -6.17 2.17 -21.18
C VAL A 457 -7.07 2.27 -22.42
N VAL A 458 -7.64 1.15 -22.87
CA VAL A 458 -8.60 1.15 -23.99
C VAL A 458 -9.84 1.99 -23.67
N ILE A 459 -10.41 1.80 -22.47
CA ILE A 459 -11.60 2.57 -22.05
C ILE A 459 -11.24 4.06 -21.92
N ILE A 460 -10.11 4.39 -21.28
CA ILE A 460 -9.65 5.77 -21.12
C ILE A 460 -9.39 6.39 -22.50
N HIS A 461 -8.76 5.65 -23.42
CA HIS A 461 -8.50 6.15 -24.78
C HIS A 461 -9.78 6.46 -25.56
N ASN A 462 -10.77 5.57 -25.51
CA ASN A 462 -12.05 5.76 -26.18
C ASN A 462 -12.82 6.97 -25.64
N GLU A 463 -12.67 7.28 -24.34
CA GLU A 463 -13.36 8.41 -23.69
C GLU A 463 -12.71 9.76 -23.98
N ILE A 464 -11.38 9.84 -23.97
CA ILE A 464 -10.66 11.12 -23.97
C ILE A 464 -9.63 11.27 -25.10
N HIS A 465 -9.46 10.27 -25.95
CA HIS A 465 -8.50 10.24 -27.07
C HIS A 465 -7.05 10.53 -26.60
N LEU A 466 -6.49 9.60 -25.79
CA LEU A 466 -5.12 9.71 -25.26
C LEU A 466 -4.10 9.96 -26.37
N LYS A 467 -3.16 10.87 -26.16
CA LYS A 467 -2.02 11.17 -27.04
C LYS A 467 -0.94 10.09 -26.90
N LEU A 468 -1.20 8.87 -27.36
CA LEU A 468 -0.34 7.71 -27.17
C LEU A 468 1.05 7.88 -27.78
N LEU A 469 1.17 8.50 -28.96
CA LEU A 469 2.48 8.74 -29.60
C LEU A 469 3.37 9.67 -28.77
N GLU A 470 2.79 10.69 -28.14
CA GLU A 470 3.51 11.61 -27.24
C GLU A 470 3.96 10.88 -25.98
N PHE A 471 3.10 10.03 -25.43
CA PHE A 471 3.43 9.17 -24.30
C PHE A 471 4.60 8.23 -24.64
N ILE A 472 4.52 7.48 -25.73
CA ILE A 472 5.55 6.51 -26.15
C ILE A 472 6.91 7.21 -26.36
N LYS A 473 6.95 8.35 -27.05
CA LYS A 473 8.19 9.12 -27.25
C LYS A 473 8.88 9.49 -25.94
N ASN A 474 8.10 9.94 -24.96
CA ASN A 474 8.65 10.34 -23.67
C ASN A 474 8.94 9.12 -22.76
N PHE A 475 8.20 8.05 -22.86
CA PHE A 475 8.47 6.79 -22.19
C PHE A 475 9.81 6.18 -22.64
N ILE A 476 10.09 6.17 -23.95
CA ILE A 476 11.38 5.73 -24.50
C ILE A 476 12.54 6.54 -23.92
N LYS A 477 12.40 7.85 -23.74
CA LYS A 477 13.42 8.67 -23.08
C LYS A 477 13.72 8.19 -21.66
N ILE A 478 12.69 7.88 -20.88
CA ILE A 478 12.87 7.34 -19.52
C ILE A 478 13.57 5.96 -19.58
N LEU A 479 13.16 5.07 -20.49
CA LEU A 479 13.79 3.76 -20.64
C LEU A 479 15.26 3.85 -21.00
N VAL A 480 15.62 4.68 -21.96
CA VAL A 480 17.03 4.90 -22.37
C VAL A 480 17.85 5.39 -21.18
N THR A 481 17.32 6.35 -20.40
CA THR A 481 18.03 6.84 -19.21
C THR A 481 18.15 5.78 -18.13
N CYS A 482 17.16 4.92 -17.94
CA CYS A 482 17.22 3.77 -17.01
C CYS A 482 18.30 2.76 -17.45
N ILE A 483 18.38 2.45 -18.75
CA ILE A 483 19.40 1.53 -19.29
C ILE A 483 20.81 2.06 -19.05
N VAL A 484 21.06 3.35 -19.35
CA VAL A 484 22.38 3.97 -19.11
C VAL A 484 22.71 4.01 -17.62
N MET A 485 21.75 4.40 -16.77
CA MET A 485 21.91 4.36 -15.32
C MET A 485 22.26 2.94 -14.84
N SER A 486 21.56 1.92 -15.35
CA SER A 486 21.79 0.51 -15.01
C SER A 486 23.19 0.07 -15.41
N PHE A 487 23.67 0.47 -16.58
CA PHE A 487 25.02 0.17 -17.04
C PHE A 487 26.09 0.80 -16.11
N VAL A 488 25.91 2.08 -15.76
CA VAL A 488 26.81 2.75 -14.79
C VAL A 488 26.78 2.04 -13.45
N THR A 489 25.61 1.70 -12.94
CA THR A 489 25.45 0.97 -11.68
C THR A 489 26.10 -0.40 -11.72
N PHE A 490 25.94 -1.14 -12.83
CA PHE A 490 26.54 -2.46 -13.03
C PHE A 490 28.06 -2.41 -13.04
N VAL A 491 28.67 -1.49 -13.77
CA VAL A 491 30.15 -1.33 -13.82
C VAL A 491 30.73 -1.04 -12.43
N ILE A 492 30.09 -0.15 -11.67
CA ILE A 492 30.54 0.18 -10.31
C ILE A 492 30.33 -1.02 -9.39
N TYR A 493 29.21 -1.72 -9.49
CA TYR A 493 28.89 -2.92 -8.71
C TYR A 493 29.94 -4.03 -8.93
N GLU A 494 30.24 -4.37 -10.17
CA GLU A 494 31.26 -5.39 -10.49
C GLU A 494 32.65 -5.00 -9.95
N GLY A 495 33.02 -3.72 -10.02
CA GLY A 495 34.26 -3.24 -9.42
C GLY A 495 34.29 -3.35 -7.90
N LEU A 496 33.17 -3.10 -7.21
CA LEU A 496 33.08 -3.20 -5.75
C LEU A 496 33.06 -4.64 -5.24
N VAL A 497 32.47 -5.58 -5.99
CA VAL A 497 32.43 -7.01 -5.64
C VAL A 497 33.83 -7.64 -5.63
N LEU A 498 34.82 -7.05 -6.33
CA LEU A 498 36.23 -7.51 -6.26
C LEU A 498 36.89 -7.17 -4.91
N ILE A 499 36.34 -6.19 -4.17
CA ILE A 499 36.94 -5.65 -2.93
C ILE A 499 36.08 -5.99 -1.71
N LEU A 500 34.75 -5.99 -1.88
CA LEU A 500 33.76 -6.17 -0.80
C LEU A 500 33.03 -7.51 -0.96
N ASP A 501 32.75 -8.15 0.16
CA ASP A 501 32.07 -9.44 0.21
C ASP A 501 30.55 -9.27 0.30
N VAL A 502 29.84 -9.55 -0.81
CA VAL A 502 28.38 -9.43 -0.90
C VAL A 502 27.64 -10.32 0.11
N SER A 503 28.27 -11.36 0.66
CA SER A 503 27.64 -12.21 1.68
C SER A 503 27.55 -11.53 3.06
N LYS A 504 28.31 -10.48 3.29
CA LYS A 504 28.32 -9.71 4.53
C LYS A 504 27.36 -8.53 4.47
N LYS A 505 26.52 -8.39 5.50
CA LYS A 505 25.50 -7.31 5.57
C LYS A 505 26.08 -5.89 5.47
N PHE A 506 27.21 -5.64 6.15
CA PHE A 506 27.84 -4.32 6.16
C PHE A 506 28.43 -3.98 4.78
N ASP A 507 29.14 -4.91 4.16
CA ASP A 507 29.72 -4.72 2.83
C ASP A 507 28.62 -4.52 1.78
N SER A 508 27.53 -5.28 1.88
CA SER A 508 26.34 -5.12 1.03
C SER A 508 25.69 -3.74 1.18
N LEU A 509 25.59 -3.21 2.40
CA LEU A 509 25.09 -1.84 2.62
C LEU A 509 26.02 -0.79 2.00
N LEU A 510 27.34 -0.95 2.13
CA LEU A 510 28.31 -0.06 1.50
C LEU A 510 28.19 -0.07 -0.02
N ILE A 511 28.06 -1.27 -0.63
CA ILE A 511 27.86 -1.42 -2.07
C ILE A 511 26.61 -0.64 -2.52
N ILE A 512 25.48 -0.79 -1.81
CA ILE A 512 24.24 -0.09 -2.15
C ILE A 512 24.45 1.43 -2.13
N ILE A 513 25.05 1.96 -1.06
CA ILE A 513 25.26 3.41 -0.90
C ILE A 513 26.18 3.94 -2.00
N ILE A 514 27.31 3.28 -2.25
CA ILE A 514 28.31 3.72 -3.23
C ILE A 514 27.75 3.65 -4.65
N CYS A 515 26.95 2.62 -4.99
CA CYS A 515 26.34 2.49 -6.31
C CYS A 515 25.17 3.47 -6.51
N SER A 516 24.40 3.76 -5.46
CA SER A 516 23.19 4.60 -5.59
C SER A 516 23.49 6.05 -5.94
N ILE A 517 24.58 6.63 -5.43
CA ILE A 517 24.91 8.03 -5.68
C ILE A 517 25.21 8.29 -7.17
N PRO A 518 26.14 7.58 -7.84
CA PRO A 518 26.38 7.75 -9.26
C PRO A 518 25.17 7.37 -10.12
N ALA A 519 24.38 6.37 -9.71
CA ALA A 519 23.16 5.98 -10.40
C ALA A 519 22.16 7.15 -10.45
N VAL A 520 21.88 7.78 -9.33
CA VAL A 520 20.97 8.95 -9.26
C VAL A 520 21.51 10.12 -10.07
N ILE A 521 22.80 10.42 -9.95
CA ILE A 521 23.44 11.54 -10.68
C ILE A 521 23.36 11.30 -12.19
N SER A 522 23.75 10.11 -12.66
CA SER A 522 23.71 9.77 -14.10
C SER A 522 22.30 9.82 -14.65
N TYR A 523 21.32 9.30 -13.92
CA TYR A 523 19.91 9.29 -14.31
C TYR A 523 19.36 10.71 -14.49
N PHE A 524 19.44 11.56 -13.46
CA PHE A 524 18.89 12.91 -13.52
C PHE A 524 19.65 13.81 -14.49
N SER A 525 20.97 13.67 -14.60
CA SER A 525 21.78 14.42 -15.56
C SER A 525 21.35 14.14 -17.01
N LEU A 526 21.08 12.86 -17.31
CA LEU A 526 20.61 12.47 -18.65
C LEU A 526 19.18 12.94 -18.91
N LEU A 527 18.26 12.84 -17.95
CA LEU A 527 16.88 13.33 -18.08
C LEU A 527 16.84 14.82 -18.41
N ILE A 528 17.72 15.62 -17.78
CA ILE A 528 17.85 17.05 -18.06
C ILE A 528 18.43 17.26 -19.47
N LYS A 529 19.50 16.53 -19.84
CA LYS A 529 20.15 16.64 -21.15
C LYS A 529 19.21 16.34 -22.31
N ILE A 530 18.33 15.32 -22.18
CA ILE A 530 17.33 14.96 -23.20
C ILE A 530 16.04 15.80 -23.12
N LYS A 531 16.05 16.87 -22.31
CA LYS A 531 14.93 17.81 -22.11
C LYS A 531 13.60 17.17 -21.72
N PHE A 532 13.65 16.02 -21.03
CA PHE A 532 12.45 15.38 -20.52
C PHE A 532 11.83 16.19 -19.38
N THR A 533 12.66 16.77 -18.51
CA THR A 533 12.25 17.66 -17.41
C THR A 533 11.52 18.91 -17.92
N ASP A 534 11.92 19.44 -19.08
CA ASP A 534 11.25 20.60 -19.69
C ASP A 534 9.82 20.27 -20.13
N TYR A 535 9.62 19.06 -20.68
CA TYR A 535 8.30 18.56 -21.02
C TYR A 535 7.42 18.42 -19.78
N LEU A 536 7.95 17.82 -18.70
CA LEU A 536 7.21 17.53 -17.50
C LEU A 536 6.76 18.81 -16.76
N PHE A 537 7.70 19.75 -16.54
CA PHE A 537 7.45 20.98 -15.79
C PHE A 537 6.96 22.14 -16.65
N SER A 538 6.82 21.97 -17.96
CA SER A 538 6.43 23.02 -18.92
C SER A 538 7.29 24.28 -18.84
N ARG A 539 8.57 24.15 -18.41
CA ARG A 539 9.57 25.22 -18.31
C ARG A 539 10.98 24.63 -18.46
N LYS A 540 11.92 25.46 -18.90
CA LYS A 540 13.33 25.03 -18.94
C LYS A 540 13.86 24.76 -17.54
N VAL A 541 14.33 23.54 -17.32
CA VAL A 541 14.93 23.08 -16.06
C VAL A 541 16.43 22.84 -16.31
N THR A 542 17.29 23.58 -15.60
CA THR A 542 18.74 23.37 -15.61
C THR A 542 19.20 22.92 -14.23
N LEU A 543 20.37 22.27 -14.14
CA LEU A 543 20.95 21.86 -12.86
C LEU A 543 21.08 23.04 -11.88
N THR A 544 21.40 24.21 -12.39
CA THR A 544 21.53 25.47 -11.63
C THR A 544 20.18 25.97 -11.09
N THR A 545 19.07 25.74 -11.81
CA THR A 545 17.73 26.11 -11.33
C THR A 545 17.20 25.19 -10.24
N LEU A 546 17.64 23.93 -10.20
CA LEU A 546 17.30 22.97 -9.14
C LEU A 546 18.06 23.26 -7.84
N LEU A 547 19.32 23.68 -7.94
CA LEU A 547 20.18 23.99 -6.79
C LEU A 547 19.92 25.39 -6.20
N ARG A 548 19.34 26.33 -6.95
CA ARG A 548 19.07 27.72 -6.51
C ARG A 548 17.75 27.93 -5.76
N ARG A 549 16.95 26.91 -5.49
CA ARG A 549 15.79 27.03 -4.60
C ARG A 549 16.19 26.69 -3.16
N ARG A 550 16.79 27.67 -2.50
CA ARG A 550 16.71 27.89 -1.06
C ARG A 550 15.63 28.93 -0.76
#